data_02e7b1bafad210b6947759d687bb82f9
#
_entry.id   02e7b1bafad210b6947759d687bb82f9
#
_cell.length_a   1.000
_cell.length_b   1.000
_cell.length_c   1.000
_cell.angle_alpha   90.00
_cell.angle_beta   90.00
_cell.angle_gamma   90.00
#
_symmetry.space_group_name_H-M   'P 1'
#
loop_
_entity.id
_entity.type
_entity.pdbx_description
1 polymer ?
#
loop_
_entity_poly.entity_id
_entity_poly.type
_entity_poly.pdbx_seq_one_letter_code
_entity_poly.pdbx_strand_id
1 'polypeptide(L)'
;HRGSFDDPRLTLHYADAFAYLESTDERFDVVIVDVPDPLEEGPAYLLFTQEFYTLLRNRLKPGGVAVAQSGPTGPAFYEQCFSAVANTAASVFPSVILSEAFVPAFASTWGFVISSLGPDPSDLSVEETDRRIAERVTGELGYFDGITLHGMTSVPKYLRTALAREDRIITKANPLYVP
;
A
#
# COMPACT_ATOMS: atom_id res chain seq x y z
N HIS A 1 -14.44 5.74 -14.76
CA HIS A 1 -15.04 5.13 -13.55
C HIS A 1 -16.23 4.21 -13.87
N ARG A 2 -16.71 4.19 -15.14
CA ARG A 2 -17.80 3.29 -15.61
C ARG A 2 -19.05 3.30 -14.71
N GLY A 3 -19.42 4.44 -14.13
CA GLY A 3 -20.57 4.58 -13.24
C GLY A 3 -20.33 4.15 -11.78
N SER A 4 -19.08 3.85 -11.37
CA SER A 4 -18.81 3.42 -10.01
C SER A 4 -19.14 4.47 -8.94
N PHE A 5 -19.20 5.75 -9.28
CA PHE A 5 -19.64 6.79 -8.34
C PHE A 5 -21.15 6.76 -8.05
N ASP A 6 -21.92 6.07 -8.90
CA ASP A 6 -23.37 5.89 -8.73
C ASP A 6 -23.71 4.55 -8.05
N ASP A 7 -22.70 3.75 -7.67
CA ASP A 7 -22.91 2.46 -7.00
C ASP A 7 -23.43 2.69 -5.58
N PRO A 8 -24.55 2.05 -5.19
CA PRO A 8 -25.17 2.25 -3.87
C PRO A 8 -24.30 1.76 -2.70
N ARG A 9 -23.22 1.00 -2.96
CA ARG A 9 -22.25 0.58 -1.95
C ARG A 9 -21.19 1.64 -1.66
N LEU A 10 -21.07 2.67 -2.52
CA LEU A 10 -20.10 3.74 -2.33
C LEU A 10 -20.67 4.82 -1.39
N THR A 11 -19.89 5.15 -0.37
CA THR A 11 -20.06 6.39 0.42
C THR A 11 -18.86 7.28 0.16
N LEU A 12 -19.09 8.45 -0.43
CA LEU A 12 -18.04 9.40 -0.78
C LEU A 12 -17.93 10.47 0.30
N HIS A 13 -16.74 10.61 0.87
CA HIS A 13 -16.40 11.65 1.84
C HIS A 13 -15.40 12.64 1.25
N TYR A 14 -15.64 13.93 1.39
CA TYR A 14 -14.70 15.00 1.08
C TYR A 14 -14.12 15.53 2.38
N ALA A 15 -13.03 14.89 2.84
CA ALA A 15 -12.44 15.17 4.15
C ALA A 15 -10.92 14.93 4.14
N ASP A 16 -10.23 15.46 5.14
CA ASP A 16 -8.88 15.05 5.47
C ASP A 16 -8.87 13.59 5.96
N ALA A 17 -8.11 12.73 5.29
CA ALA A 17 -8.10 11.29 5.56
C ALA A 17 -7.52 10.97 6.95
N PHE A 18 -6.52 11.74 7.41
CA PHE A 18 -5.95 11.57 8.74
C PHE A 18 -6.98 11.87 9.82
N ALA A 19 -7.64 13.05 9.72
CA ALA A 19 -8.66 13.48 10.65
C ALA A 19 -9.89 12.56 10.64
N TYR A 20 -10.27 12.05 9.45
CA TYR A 20 -11.36 11.08 9.33
C TYR A 20 -11.05 9.80 10.09
N LEU A 21 -9.88 9.18 9.84
CA LEU A 21 -9.49 7.96 10.54
C LEU A 21 -9.29 8.18 12.05
N GLU A 22 -8.87 9.37 12.47
CA GLU A 22 -8.72 9.71 13.88
C GLU A 22 -10.08 9.76 14.60
N SER A 23 -11.10 10.29 13.95
CA SER A 23 -12.42 10.54 14.55
C SER A 23 -13.43 9.40 14.35
N THR A 24 -13.27 8.54 13.33
CA THR A 24 -14.23 7.46 13.06
C THR A 24 -14.06 6.29 14.03
N ASP A 25 -15.17 5.64 14.39
CA ASP A 25 -15.17 4.35 15.09
C ASP A 25 -15.24 3.15 14.13
N GLU A 26 -15.37 3.39 12.84
CA GLU A 26 -15.43 2.35 11.83
C GLU A 26 -14.14 1.52 11.77
N ARG A 27 -14.30 0.22 11.43
CA ARG A 27 -13.19 -0.70 11.21
C ARG A 27 -13.31 -1.33 9.84
N PHE A 28 -12.20 -1.44 9.16
CA PHE A 28 -12.12 -1.83 7.76
C PHE A 28 -11.47 -3.20 7.60
N ASP A 29 -11.94 -3.97 6.62
CA ASP A 29 -11.29 -5.20 6.18
C ASP A 29 -10.06 -4.87 5.33
N VAL A 30 -10.19 -3.84 4.48
CA VAL A 30 -9.13 -3.35 3.59
C VAL A 30 -9.11 -1.82 3.60
N VAL A 31 -7.90 -1.24 3.67
CA VAL A 31 -7.68 0.18 3.44
C VAL A 31 -6.68 0.36 2.28
N ILE A 32 -7.07 1.16 1.29
CA ILE A 32 -6.21 1.52 0.16
C ILE A 32 -5.80 2.97 0.31
N VAL A 33 -4.50 3.21 0.42
CA VAL A 33 -3.88 4.54 0.52
C VAL A 33 -3.29 4.86 -0.85
N ASP A 34 -4.10 5.49 -1.69
CA ASP A 34 -3.71 5.92 -3.03
C ASP A 34 -3.77 7.46 -3.07
N VAL A 35 -2.68 8.07 -2.64
CA VAL A 35 -2.54 9.50 -2.43
C VAL A 35 -1.32 10.02 -3.22
N PRO A 36 -1.22 11.32 -3.50
CA PRO A 36 -0.02 11.90 -4.11
C PRO A 36 1.24 11.63 -3.29
N ASP A 37 2.39 11.66 -3.94
CA ASP A 37 3.69 11.55 -3.27
C ASP A 37 3.85 12.63 -2.17
N PRO A 38 4.70 12.38 -1.16
CA PRO A 38 4.89 13.31 -0.04
C PRO A 38 5.69 14.55 -0.49
N LEU A 39 4.99 15.55 -1.01
CA LEU A 39 5.58 16.84 -1.38
C LEU A 39 5.58 17.79 -0.18
N GLU A 40 6.58 18.66 -0.08
CA GLU A 40 6.75 19.62 1.03
C GLU A 40 5.56 20.59 1.14
N GLU A 41 5.00 21.00 0.02
CA GLU A 41 3.88 21.94 -0.02
C GLU A 41 2.49 21.28 0.10
N GLY A 42 2.42 19.96 0.17
CA GLY A 42 1.17 19.19 0.18
C GLY A 42 0.87 18.53 1.52
N PRO A 43 -0.39 18.33 1.88
CA PRO A 43 -0.76 17.67 3.14
C PRO A 43 -0.50 16.16 3.12
N ALA A 44 -0.22 15.56 1.96
CA ALA A 44 -0.12 14.11 1.79
C ALA A 44 1.05 13.48 2.57
N TYR A 45 2.13 14.21 2.87
CA TYR A 45 3.27 13.69 3.62
C TYR A 45 2.89 13.10 4.97
N LEU A 46 1.83 13.59 5.62
CA LEU A 46 1.33 13.05 6.89
C LEU A 46 0.83 11.61 6.75
N LEU A 47 0.36 11.22 5.57
CA LEU A 47 -0.19 9.90 5.28
C LEU A 47 0.89 8.82 5.02
N PHE A 48 2.17 9.18 5.15
CA PHE A 48 3.31 8.27 5.08
C PHE A 48 4.00 8.07 6.44
N THR A 49 3.50 8.74 7.49
CA THR A 49 4.13 8.74 8.83
C THR A 49 3.79 7.50 9.64
N GLN A 50 4.65 7.15 10.58
CA GLN A 50 4.43 6.08 11.56
C GLN A 50 3.14 6.28 12.35
N GLU A 51 2.81 7.55 12.68
CA GLU A 51 1.57 7.91 13.37
C GLU A 51 0.34 7.56 12.52
N PHE A 52 0.40 7.80 11.20
CA PHE A 52 -0.66 7.42 10.29
C PHE A 52 -0.79 5.90 10.17
N TYR A 53 0.31 5.17 9.98
CA TYR A 53 0.29 3.71 9.95
C TYR A 53 -0.21 3.10 11.27
N THR A 54 0.10 3.71 12.41
CA THR A 54 -0.45 3.32 13.72
C THR A 54 -1.96 3.51 13.76
N LEU A 55 -2.45 4.63 13.24
CA LEU A 55 -3.87 4.91 13.14
C LEU A 55 -4.57 3.92 12.20
N LEU A 56 -4.01 3.65 11.02
CA LEU A 56 -4.50 2.61 10.09
C LEU A 56 -4.62 1.25 10.77
N ARG A 57 -3.55 0.81 11.43
CA ARG A 57 -3.55 -0.46 12.17
C ARG A 57 -4.70 -0.55 13.17
N ASN A 58 -4.96 0.54 13.89
CA ASN A 58 -6.03 0.60 14.90
C ASN A 58 -7.43 0.61 14.28
N ARG A 59 -7.56 0.98 13.01
CA ARG A 59 -8.84 1.00 12.26
C ARG A 59 -9.04 -0.24 11.40
N LEU A 60 -8.09 -1.12 11.29
CA LEU A 60 -8.28 -2.43 10.65
C LEU A 60 -9.00 -3.39 11.60
N LYS A 61 -9.81 -4.26 11.02
CA LYS A 61 -10.34 -5.45 11.69
C LYS A 61 -9.24 -6.49 11.92
N PRO A 62 -9.42 -7.46 12.82
CA PRO A 62 -8.55 -8.62 12.91
C PRO A 62 -8.38 -9.29 11.53
N GLY A 63 -7.15 -9.50 11.09
CA GLY A 63 -6.84 -10.02 9.75
C GLY A 63 -6.98 -9.02 8.62
N GLY A 64 -7.25 -7.76 8.91
CA GLY A 64 -7.35 -6.70 7.90
C GLY A 64 -6.03 -6.34 7.26
N VAL A 65 -6.09 -5.74 6.07
CA VAL A 65 -4.95 -5.40 5.22
C VAL A 65 -5.01 -3.93 4.82
N ALA A 66 -3.87 -3.26 4.85
CA ALA A 66 -3.69 -1.95 4.22
C ALA A 66 -2.71 -2.07 3.06
N VAL A 67 -2.95 -1.32 1.98
CA VAL A 67 -2.00 -1.17 0.88
C VAL A 67 -1.78 0.32 0.62
N ALA A 68 -0.51 0.72 0.49
CA ALA A 68 -0.15 2.09 0.18
C ALA A 68 0.68 2.15 -1.12
N GLN A 69 0.32 3.05 -2.02
CA GLN A 69 1.25 3.45 -3.07
C GLN A 69 2.48 4.08 -2.39
N SER A 70 3.68 3.82 -2.92
CA SER A 70 4.91 4.12 -2.18
C SER A 70 6.03 4.66 -3.08
N GLY A 71 5.66 5.21 -4.23
CA GLY A 71 6.59 5.85 -5.15
C GLY A 71 7.29 4.88 -6.12
N PRO A 72 8.22 5.39 -6.93
CA PRO A 72 8.91 4.62 -7.95
C PRO A 72 9.87 3.60 -7.36
N THR A 73 9.97 2.44 -8.01
CA THR A 73 10.89 1.35 -7.61
C THR A 73 12.10 1.22 -8.52
N GLY A 74 12.16 2.01 -9.59
CA GLY A 74 13.30 1.99 -10.51
C GLY A 74 14.64 2.27 -9.82
N PRO A 75 15.77 1.70 -10.35
CA PRO A 75 17.08 1.75 -9.68
C PRO A 75 17.61 3.15 -9.33
N ALA A 76 17.12 4.20 -10.01
CA ALA A 76 17.52 5.57 -9.75
C ALA A 76 16.68 6.29 -8.67
N PHE A 77 15.52 5.72 -8.26
CA PHE A 77 14.53 6.49 -7.52
C PHE A 77 14.00 5.80 -6.26
N TYR A 78 14.18 4.47 -6.10
CA TYR A 78 13.59 3.71 -5.00
C TYR A 78 13.98 4.20 -3.60
N GLU A 79 15.15 4.81 -3.45
CA GLU A 79 15.62 5.36 -2.17
C GLU A 79 14.95 6.67 -1.80
N GLN A 80 14.27 7.33 -2.73
CA GLN A 80 13.59 8.60 -2.45
C GLN A 80 12.42 8.41 -1.49
N CYS A 81 11.59 7.38 -1.73
CA CYS A 81 10.36 7.17 -0.97
C CYS A 81 10.16 5.70 -0.57
N PHE A 82 10.22 4.78 -1.52
CA PHE A 82 9.75 3.40 -1.39
C PHE A 82 10.34 2.65 -0.18
N SER A 83 11.66 2.67 -0.01
CA SER A 83 12.31 1.94 1.08
C SER A 83 11.95 2.52 2.45
N ALA A 84 11.91 3.84 2.58
CA ALA A 84 11.54 4.51 3.84
C ALA A 84 10.07 4.27 4.22
N VAL A 85 9.16 4.28 3.25
CA VAL A 85 7.74 3.95 3.47
C VAL A 85 7.60 2.49 3.93
N ALA A 86 8.27 1.56 3.25
CA ALA A 86 8.25 0.15 3.62
C ALA A 86 8.79 -0.09 5.04
N ASN A 87 9.92 0.55 5.40
CA ASN A 87 10.49 0.43 6.74
C ASN A 87 9.58 1.06 7.81
N THR A 88 8.96 2.21 7.50
CA THR A 88 7.99 2.85 8.40
C THR A 88 6.78 1.94 8.65
N ALA A 89 6.21 1.34 7.60
CA ALA A 89 5.11 0.39 7.75
C ALA A 89 5.52 -0.85 8.57
N ALA A 90 6.73 -1.39 8.34
CA ALA A 90 7.28 -2.53 9.07
C ALA A 90 7.51 -2.23 10.57
N SER A 91 7.71 -0.97 10.95
CA SER A 91 7.81 -0.57 12.35
C SER A 91 6.47 -0.65 13.12
N VAL A 92 5.35 -0.77 12.39
CA VAL A 92 3.99 -0.75 12.94
C VAL A 92 3.27 -2.09 12.74
N PHE A 93 3.39 -2.69 11.56
CA PHE A 93 2.66 -3.90 11.20
C PHE A 93 3.48 -5.18 11.41
N PRO A 94 2.85 -6.29 11.80
CA PRO A 94 3.55 -7.56 12.00
C PRO A 94 4.01 -8.23 10.70
N SER A 95 3.33 -7.95 9.58
CA SER A 95 3.70 -8.45 8.26
C SER A 95 3.62 -7.33 7.23
N VAL A 96 4.70 -7.15 6.48
CA VAL A 96 4.80 -6.16 5.40
C VAL A 96 5.41 -6.81 4.17
N ILE A 97 4.69 -6.75 3.06
CA ILE A 97 5.08 -7.31 1.78
C ILE A 97 5.35 -6.17 0.81
N LEU A 98 6.47 -6.25 0.12
CA LEU A 98 6.79 -5.37 -1.00
C LEU A 98 6.13 -5.89 -2.27
N SER A 99 5.57 -4.99 -3.05
CA SER A 99 5.05 -5.30 -4.36
C SER A 99 5.41 -4.19 -5.34
N GLU A 100 5.62 -4.56 -6.60
CA GLU A 100 5.80 -3.58 -7.67
C GLU A 100 5.01 -3.95 -8.91
N ALA A 101 4.56 -2.95 -9.65
CA ALA A 101 3.94 -3.11 -10.96
C ALA A 101 4.40 -2.00 -11.90
N PHE A 102 4.45 -2.30 -13.20
CA PHE A 102 4.66 -1.27 -14.21
C PHE A 102 3.39 -0.45 -14.37
N VAL A 103 3.48 0.86 -14.19
CA VAL A 103 2.37 1.80 -14.36
C VAL A 103 2.57 2.57 -15.66
N PRO A 104 1.80 2.26 -16.72
CA PRO A 104 2.01 2.86 -18.05
C PRO A 104 1.93 4.40 -18.04
N ALA A 105 1.06 4.98 -17.21
CA ALA A 105 0.91 6.41 -17.09
C ALA A 105 2.17 7.12 -16.56
N PHE A 106 2.99 6.42 -15.78
CA PHE A 106 4.24 6.93 -15.23
C PHE A 106 5.47 6.46 -16.02
N ALA A 107 5.28 5.58 -17.01
CA ALA A 107 6.35 4.92 -17.78
C ALA A 107 7.43 4.29 -16.87
N SER A 108 7.06 3.83 -15.68
CA SER A 108 7.96 3.34 -14.64
C SER A 108 7.33 2.22 -13.83
N THR A 109 8.16 1.43 -13.16
CA THR A 109 7.72 0.54 -12.09
C THR A 109 7.41 1.35 -10.84
N TRP A 110 6.30 1.02 -10.18
CA TRP A 110 5.78 1.69 -9.02
C TRP A 110 5.58 0.72 -7.87
N GLY A 111 5.95 1.13 -6.67
CA GLY A 111 5.92 0.31 -5.49
C GLY A 111 4.61 0.42 -4.72
N PHE A 112 4.21 -0.71 -4.17
CA PHE A 112 3.10 -0.81 -3.24
C PHE A 112 3.56 -1.56 -2.01
N VAL A 113 3.29 -1.00 -0.85
CA VAL A 113 3.57 -1.61 0.44
C VAL A 113 2.27 -2.18 0.99
N ILE A 114 2.21 -3.50 1.13
CA ILE A 114 1.06 -4.24 1.65
C ILE A 114 1.35 -4.58 3.11
N SER A 115 0.51 -4.11 4.03
CA SER A 115 0.64 -4.28 5.47
C SER A 115 -0.52 -5.13 5.99
N SER A 116 -0.24 -6.23 6.68
CA SER A 116 -1.26 -7.19 7.10
C SER A 116 -1.28 -7.39 8.62
N LEU A 117 -2.49 -7.53 9.19
CA LEU A 117 -2.75 -8.00 10.56
C LEU A 117 -3.11 -9.50 10.60
N GLY A 118 -3.13 -10.16 9.46
CA GLY A 118 -3.44 -11.57 9.28
C GLY A 118 -2.26 -12.35 8.71
N PRO A 119 -2.56 -13.48 8.06
CA PRO A 119 -1.56 -14.26 7.35
C PRO A 119 -0.84 -13.42 6.29
N ASP A 120 0.41 -13.78 6.04
CA ASP A 120 1.20 -13.16 4.98
C ASP A 120 0.59 -13.50 3.61
N PRO A 121 0.16 -12.52 2.80
CA PRO A 121 -0.38 -12.80 1.47
C PRO A 121 0.63 -13.44 0.50
N SER A 122 1.93 -13.29 0.75
CA SER A 122 2.98 -13.93 -0.07
C SER A 122 3.06 -15.45 0.13
N ASP A 123 2.44 -15.98 1.19
CA ASP A 123 2.33 -17.42 1.43
C ASP A 123 1.27 -18.11 0.54
N LEU A 124 0.46 -17.33 -0.19
CA LEU A 124 -0.53 -17.89 -1.11
C LEU A 124 0.14 -18.49 -2.34
N SER A 125 -0.16 -19.75 -2.64
CA SER A 125 0.25 -20.35 -3.90
C SER A 125 -0.51 -19.73 -5.09
N VAL A 126 0.02 -19.94 -6.30
CA VAL A 126 -0.64 -19.53 -7.55
C VAL A 126 -2.05 -20.13 -7.63
N GLU A 127 -2.16 -21.44 -7.39
CA GLU A 127 -3.43 -22.18 -7.48
C GLU A 127 -4.45 -21.70 -6.42
N GLU A 128 -3.99 -21.43 -5.21
CA GLU A 128 -4.88 -20.90 -4.15
C GLU A 128 -5.35 -19.48 -4.46
N THR A 129 -4.48 -18.66 -5.04
CA THR A 129 -4.85 -17.32 -5.49
C THR A 129 -5.91 -17.39 -6.59
N ASP A 130 -5.70 -18.22 -7.62
CA ASP A 130 -6.63 -18.39 -8.74
C ASP A 130 -7.98 -18.97 -8.28
N ARG A 131 -7.96 -19.93 -7.35
CA ARG A 131 -9.16 -20.47 -6.73
C ARG A 131 -9.99 -19.38 -6.03
N ARG A 132 -9.32 -18.52 -5.23
CA ARG A 132 -9.99 -17.41 -4.54
C ARG A 132 -10.56 -16.38 -5.50
N ILE A 133 -9.84 -16.08 -6.59
CA ILE A 133 -10.35 -15.19 -7.65
C ILE A 133 -11.62 -15.78 -8.25
N ALA A 134 -11.58 -17.04 -8.66
CA ALA A 134 -12.73 -17.72 -9.27
C ALA A 134 -13.97 -17.78 -8.35
N GLU A 135 -13.75 -17.89 -7.03
CA GLU A 135 -14.85 -17.94 -6.06
C GLU A 135 -15.45 -16.56 -5.69
N ARG A 136 -14.63 -15.48 -5.77
CA ARG A 136 -15.00 -14.19 -5.17
C ARG A 136 -15.16 -13.07 -6.16
N VAL A 137 -14.60 -13.18 -7.35
CA VAL A 137 -14.63 -12.13 -8.37
C VAL A 137 -15.58 -12.53 -9.48
N THR A 138 -16.58 -11.68 -9.72
CA THR A 138 -17.48 -11.83 -10.85
C THR A 138 -16.96 -11.03 -12.03
N GLY A 139 -16.66 -11.70 -13.13
CA GLY A 139 -16.11 -11.09 -14.34
C GLY A 139 -14.66 -11.46 -14.58
N GLU A 140 -14.18 -11.13 -15.77
CA GLU A 140 -12.83 -11.42 -16.20
C GLU A 140 -11.85 -10.36 -15.69
N LEU A 141 -10.72 -10.78 -15.11
CA LEU A 141 -9.59 -9.92 -14.78
C LEU A 141 -8.58 -9.99 -15.91
N GLY A 142 -8.34 -8.87 -16.60
CA GLY A 142 -7.42 -8.83 -17.74
C GLY A 142 -5.93 -8.72 -17.37
N TYR A 143 -5.61 -8.57 -16.08
CA TYR A 143 -4.23 -8.36 -15.63
C TYR A 143 -3.82 -9.27 -14.48
N PHE A 144 -4.69 -9.53 -13.51
CA PHE A 144 -4.35 -10.12 -12.23
C PHE A 144 -4.77 -11.59 -12.13
N ASP A 145 -3.81 -12.44 -11.79
CA ASP A 145 -3.94 -13.84 -11.45
C ASP A 145 -2.87 -14.25 -10.44
N GLY A 146 -2.79 -15.53 -10.09
CA GLY A 146 -1.82 -16.03 -9.13
C GLY A 146 -0.36 -15.89 -9.61
N ILE A 147 -0.10 -16.05 -10.89
CA ILE A 147 1.24 -15.86 -11.46
C ILE A 147 1.63 -14.38 -11.36
N THR A 148 0.71 -13.49 -11.69
CA THR A 148 0.93 -12.04 -11.60
C THR A 148 1.21 -11.61 -10.16
N LEU A 149 0.43 -12.09 -9.19
CA LEU A 149 0.69 -11.82 -7.77
C LEU A 149 2.11 -12.22 -7.36
N HIS A 150 2.51 -13.44 -7.73
CA HIS A 150 3.86 -13.95 -7.44
C HIS A 150 4.96 -13.12 -8.09
N GLY A 151 4.76 -12.70 -9.34
CA GLY A 151 5.66 -11.79 -10.05
C GLY A 151 5.77 -10.42 -9.36
N MET A 152 4.66 -9.81 -9.00
CA MET A 152 4.61 -8.50 -8.35
C MET A 152 5.27 -8.48 -6.96
N THR A 153 5.13 -9.56 -6.18
CA THR A 153 5.71 -9.67 -4.84
C THR A 153 7.14 -10.20 -4.83
N SER A 154 7.63 -10.75 -5.94
CA SER A 154 9.01 -11.18 -6.13
C SER A 154 9.92 -10.01 -6.53
N VAL A 155 9.92 -8.95 -5.72
CA VAL A 155 10.65 -7.71 -6.03
C VAL A 155 12.15 -7.94 -6.24
N PRO A 156 12.83 -7.17 -7.11
CA PRO A 156 14.24 -7.29 -7.44
C PRO A 156 15.17 -7.27 -6.22
N LYS A 157 16.33 -7.93 -6.34
CA LYS A 157 17.30 -8.05 -5.25
C LYS A 157 17.74 -6.69 -4.70
N TYR A 158 17.91 -5.67 -5.55
CA TYR A 158 18.34 -4.35 -5.10
C TYR A 158 17.32 -3.71 -4.13
N LEU A 159 16.02 -3.88 -4.37
CA LEU A 159 14.96 -3.39 -3.46
C LEU A 159 15.00 -4.13 -2.11
N ARG A 160 15.12 -5.46 -2.14
CA ARG A 160 15.27 -6.25 -0.90
C ARG A 160 16.53 -5.87 -0.12
N THR A 161 17.62 -5.58 -0.83
CA THR A 161 18.89 -5.13 -0.21
C THR A 161 18.74 -3.74 0.37
N ALA A 162 18.04 -2.83 -0.32
CA ALA A 162 17.78 -1.49 0.16
C ALA A 162 16.96 -1.52 1.45
N LEU A 163 15.86 -2.28 1.46
CA LEU A 163 15.02 -2.42 2.65
C LEU A 163 15.81 -2.97 3.85
N ALA A 164 16.66 -3.97 3.62
CA ALA A 164 17.49 -4.53 4.70
C ALA A 164 18.51 -3.56 5.30
N ARG A 165 18.75 -2.43 4.65
CA ARG A 165 19.68 -1.36 5.09
C ARG A 165 18.96 -0.07 5.47
N GLU A 166 17.65 -0.01 5.23
CA GLU A 166 16.86 1.18 5.50
C GLU A 166 16.67 1.35 7.01
N ASP A 167 17.01 2.50 7.53
CA ASP A 167 16.86 2.84 8.96
C ASP A 167 15.93 4.03 9.19
N ARG A 168 15.51 4.72 8.10
CA ARG A 168 14.60 5.86 8.22
C ARG A 168 13.22 5.40 8.65
N ILE A 169 12.68 6.03 9.67
CA ILE A 169 11.28 5.98 10.07
C ILE A 169 10.69 7.36 9.84
N ILE A 170 9.69 7.42 8.98
CA ILE A 170 8.99 8.67 8.66
C ILE A 170 8.05 8.98 9.82
N THR A 171 8.19 10.14 10.43
CA THR A 171 7.33 10.60 11.54
C THR A 171 6.85 12.02 11.28
N LYS A 172 5.84 12.48 12.02
CA LYS A 172 5.41 13.90 11.97
C LYS A 172 6.53 14.87 12.33
N ALA A 173 7.44 14.45 13.22
CA ALA A 173 8.60 15.26 13.62
C ALA A 173 9.75 15.21 12.62
N ASN A 174 9.84 14.16 11.82
CA ASN A 174 10.86 13.96 10.80
C ASN A 174 10.19 13.41 9.53
N PRO A 175 9.46 14.27 8.79
CA PRO A 175 8.75 13.85 7.59
C PRO A 175 9.73 13.59 6.43
N LEU A 176 9.27 12.78 5.48
CA LEU A 176 9.94 12.59 4.20
C LEU A 176 9.29 13.51 3.16
N TYR A 177 10.12 14.16 2.37
CA TYR A 177 9.67 14.87 1.18
C TYR A 177 10.43 14.37 -0.05
N VAL A 178 9.70 14.19 -1.15
CA VAL A 178 10.30 13.93 -2.46
C VAL A 178 10.35 15.22 -3.27
N PRO A 179 11.40 15.41 -4.10
CA PRO A 179 11.58 16.62 -4.90
C PRO A 179 10.54 16.76 -6.01
#